data_773adf3cd703f74e62258c634bb82826
#
_entry.id   773adf3cd703f74e62258c634bb82826
#
_cell.length_a   1.000
_cell.length_b   1.000
_cell.length_c   1.000
_cell.angle_alpha   90.00
_cell.angle_beta   90.00
_cell.angle_gamma   90.00
#
_symmetry.space_group_name_H-M   'P 1'
#
loop_
_entity.id
_entity.type
_entity.pdbx_description
1 polymer ?
#
loop_
_entity_poly.entity_id
_entity_poly.type
_entity_poly.pdbx_seq_one_letter_code
_entity_poly.pdbx_strand_id
1 'polypeptide(L)'
;MGEIKHIIHPFEPVYDASSKVLILGSFPSVVSREKNFYYMNANNRFWKVMEALFQKEIHDKKQFCLDHHITLWDVIYSCTIEGSSDSSIQNVQVNDIPLLCQNSNIQAIFLTGKKAFQLYEKYIDLDIEHIYLPSTSSANAKMHLDQLVESYKVILEKL
;
A
#
# COMPACT_ATOMS: atom_id res chain seq x y z
N MET A 1 15.59 18.91 -3.79
CA MET A 1 16.43 17.82 -3.29
C MET A 1 16.04 17.44 -1.88
N GLY A 2 15.86 16.19 -1.61
CA GLY A 2 15.60 15.69 -0.28
C GLY A 2 16.88 15.34 0.46
N GLU A 3 16.84 15.37 1.77
CA GLU A 3 17.91 14.81 2.58
C GLU A 3 17.75 13.30 2.65
N ILE A 4 18.88 12.57 2.70
CA ILE A 4 18.90 11.15 2.98
C ILE A 4 18.71 10.97 4.48
N LYS A 5 17.66 10.26 4.87
CA LYS A 5 17.32 10.04 6.28
C LYS A 5 16.99 8.58 6.53
N HIS A 6 17.30 8.13 7.75
CA HIS A 6 16.79 6.85 8.24
C HIS A 6 15.42 7.10 8.88
N ILE A 7 14.39 6.42 8.39
CA ILE A 7 13.00 6.63 8.81
C ILE A 7 12.40 5.30 9.27
N ILE A 8 11.70 5.34 10.40
CA ILE A 8 10.87 4.23 10.88
C ILE A 8 9.43 4.53 10.47
N HIS A 9 8.70 3.52 9.99
CA HIS A 9 7.30 3.68 9.57
C HIS A 9 6.50 4.31 10.71
N PRO A 10 5.90 5.50 10.48
CA PRO A 10 5.41 6.32 11.59
C PRO A 10 3.98 6.04 12.02
N PHE A 11 3.25 5.13 11.36
CA PHE A 11 1.85 4.87 11.70
C PHE A 11 1.48 3.41 11.50
N GLU A 12 0.36 3.04 12.08
CA GLU A 12 -0.10 1.65 12.19
C GLU A 12 -0.78 1.15 10.91
N PRO A 13 -0.85 -0.17 10.70
CA PRO A 13 -1.68 -0.71 9.64
C PRO A 13 -3.16 -0.47 9.92
N VAL A 14 -3.95 -0.38 8.85
CA VAL A 14 -5.42 -0.39 8.95
C VAL A 14 -5.85 -1.85 8.80
N TYR A 15 -6.39 -2.47 9.84
CA TYR A 15 -6.89 -3.84 9.73
C TYR A 15 -7.79 -4.21 10.91
N ASP A 16 -8.53 -5.29 10.75
CA ASP A 16 -9.20 -6.00 11.85
C ASP A 16 -9.18 -7.51 11.54
N ALA A 17 -9.79 -8.30 12.43
CA ALA A 17 -9.81 -9.75 12.28
C ALA A 17 -10.60 -10.22 11.05
N SER A 18 -11.46 -9.37 10.50
CA SER A 18 -12.30 -9.67 9.34
C SER A 18 -11.67 -9.25 8.02
N SER A 19 -10.51 -8.60 8.02
CA SER A 19 -9.83 -8.17 6.80
C SER A 19 -9.56 -9.35 5.88
N LYS A 20 -9.86 -9.19 4.60
CA LYS A 20 -9.73 -10.25 3.58
C LYS A 20 -8.64 -10.01 2.58
N VAL A 21 -8.32 -8.75 2.28
CA VAL A 21 -7.23 -8.40 1.37
C VAL A 21 -6.26 -7.46 2.05
N LEU A 22 -5.00 -7.61 1.72
CA LEU A 22 -3.92 -6.76 2.21
C LEU A 22 -3.31 -6.03 1.02
N ILE A 23 -3.33 -4.71 1.05
CA ILE A 23 -2.70 -3.88 0.03
C ILE A 23 -1.43 -3.30 0.62
N LEU A 24 -0.29 -3.63 0.02
CA LEU A 24 1.03 -3.23 0.49
C LEU A 24 1.70 -2.29 -0.52
N GLY A 25 2.08 -1.10 -0.04
CA GLY A 25 3.04 -0.25 -0.74
C GLY A 25 4.46 -0.54 -0.25
N SER A 26 5.43 0.21 -0.76
CA SER A 26 6.82 0.10 -0.30
C SER A 26 7.01 0.82 1.03
N PHE A 27 6.82 2.14 1.04
CA PHE A 27 6.99 3.00 2.20
C PHE A 27 6.17 4.27 2.00
N PRO A 28 5.63 4.90 3.06
CA PRO A 28 4.78 6.07 2.87
C PRO A 28 5.58 7.27 2.36
N SER A 29 4.93 8.08 1.50
CA SER A 29 5.51 9.33 0.99
C SER A 29 5.74 10.33 2.11
N VAL A 30 6.49 11.40 1.84
CA VAL A 30 6.71 12.49 2.80
C VAL A 30 5.36 13.03 3.31
N VAL A 31 4.41 13.29 2.42
CA VAL A 31 3.09 13.82 2.81
C VAL A 31 2.32 12.83 3.67
N SER A 32 2.35 11.53 3.32
CA SER A 32 1.69 10.49 4.12
C SER A 32 2.30 10.39 5.52
N ARG A 33 3.64 10.51 5.63
CA ARG A 33 4.32 10.52 6.92
C ARG A 33 3.92 11.73 7.78
N GLU A 34 3.75 12.89 7.15
CA GLU A 34 3.31 14.10 7.85
C GLU A 34 1.86 13.99 8.32
N LYS A 35 0.99 13.37 7.52
CA LYS A 35 -0.44 13.22 7.82
C LYS A 35 -0.77 11.93 8.56
N ASN A 36 0.21 11.04 8.76
CA ASN A 36 0.07 9.76 9.47
C ASN A 36 -1.03 8.87 8.87
N PHE A 37 -1.13 8.83 7.54
CA PHE A 37 -2.07 7.95 6.89
C PHE A 37 -1.62 7.62 5.46
N TYR A 38 -2.20 6.56 4.88
CA TYR A 38 -1.80 5.99 3.59
C TYR A 38 -2.29 6.83 2.41
N TYR A 39 -1.42 7.00 1.43
CA TYR A 39 -1.76 7.60 0.13
C TYR A 39 -2.34 9.02 0.26
N MET A 40 -1.74 9.84 1.10
CA MET A 40 -2.25 11.18 1.42
C MET A 40 -1.69 12.30 0.55
N ASN A 41 -0.72 11.99 -0.33
CA ASN A 41 -0.26 12.97 -1.31
C ASN A 41 -1.43 13.30 -2.26
N ALA A 42 -1.73 14.57 -2.47
CA ALA A 42 -2.87 15.02 -3.28
C ALA A 42 -2.79 14.53 -4.73
N ASN A 43 -1.59 14.25 -5.22
CA ASN A 43 -1.38 13.76 -6.58
C ASN A 43 -1.39 12.22 -6.68
N ASN A 44 -1.50 11.52 -5.55
CA ASN A 44 -1.63 10.07 -5.56
C ASN A 44 -3.07 9.71 -5.90
N ARG A 45 -3.25 8.73 -6.77
CA ARG A 45 -4.57 8.37 -7.31
C ARG A 45 -5.25 7.23 -6.57
N PHE A 46 -4.65 6.71 -5.49
CA PHE A 46 -5.17 5.53 -4.80
C PHE A 46 -6.64 5.69 -4.38
N TRP A 47 -6.96 6.78 -3.69
CA TRP A 47 -8.33 6.99 -3.19
C TRP A 47 -9.32 7.23 -4.31
N LYS A 48 -8.90 7.88 -5.40
CA LYS A 48 -9.74 8.03 -6.60
C LYS A 48 -10.03 6.68 -7.25
N VAL A 49 -9.02 5.79 -7.27
CA VAL A 49 -9.23 4.43 -7.77
C VAL A 49 -10.24 3.69 -6.89
N MET A 50 -10.11 3.78 -5.58
CA MET A 50 -11.06 3.14 -4.66
C MET A 50 -12.47 3.67 -4.83
N GLU A 51 -12.63 4.99 -4.96
CA GLU A 51 -13.94 5.59 -5.20
C GLU A 51 -14.56 5.08 -6.49
N ALA A 52 -13.78 4.94 -7.55
CA ALA A 52 -14.26 4.43 -8.83
C ALA A 52 -14.64 2.95 -8.74
N LEU A 53 -13.83 2.13 -8.07
CA LEU A 53 -14.10 0.70 -7.90
C LEU A 53 -15.41 0.44 -7.14
N PHE A 54 -15.62 1.16 -6.05
CA PHE A 54 -16.77 0.95 -5.16
C PHE A 54 -17.95 1.86 -5.50
N GLN A 55 -17.78 2.74 -6.49
CA GLN A 55 -18.84 3.64 -6.99
C GLN A 55 -19.46 4.48 -5.87
N LYS A 56 -18.60 5.07 -5.03
CA LYS A 56 -19.04 5.94 -3.92
C LYS A 56 -17.92 6.90 -3.53
N GLU A 57 -18.29 8.01 -2.91
CA GLU A 57 -17.35 8.92 -2.28
C GLU A 57 -16.83 8.32 -0.98
N ILE A 58 -15.56 8.54 -0.68
CA ILE A 58 -14.93 8.08 0.55
C ILE A 58 -14.67 9.30 1.44
N HIS A 59 -15.37 9.37 2.56
CA HIS A 59 -15.25 10.48 3.51
C HIS A 59 -14.32 10.11 4.67
N ASP A 60 -14.49 8.91 5.22
CA ASP A 60 -13.63 8.36 6.27
C ASP A 60 -12.86 7.16 5.68
N LYS A 61 -11.59 7.41 5.33
CA LYS A 61 -10.76 6.42 4.62
C LYS A 61 -10.53 5.16 5.45
N LYS A 62 -10.26 5.32 6.73
CA LYS A 62 -10.02 4.17 7.62
C LYS A 62 -11.29 3.33 7.75
N GLN A 63 -12.42 3.97 8.00
CA GLN A 63 -13.68 3.26 8.15
C GLN A 63 -14.10 2.57 6.85
N PHE A 64 -13.87 3.23 5.70
CA PHE A 64 -14.10 2.62 4.40
C PHE A 64 -13.34 1.29 4.27
N CYS A 65 -12.06 1.29 4.62
CA CYS A 65 -11.25 0.07 4.55
C CYS A 65 -11.79 -1.03 5.46
N LEU A 66 -12.12 -0.69 6.69
CA LEU A 66 -12.66 -1.66 7.64
C LEU A 66 -14.01 -2.20 7.19
N ASP A 67 -14.89 -1.35 6.68
CA ASP A 67 -16.21 -1.77 6.18
C ASP A 67 -16.11 -2.71 4.99
N HIS A 68 -15.07 -2.57 4.18
CA HIS A 68 -14.89 -3.37 2.96
C HIS A 68 -13.84 -4.48 3.12
N HIS A 69 -13.40 -4.75 4.35
CA HIS A 69 -12.45 -5.83 4.67
C HIS A 69 -11.08 -5.65 3.97
N ILE A 70 -10.64 -4.40 3.83
CA ILE A 70 -9.37 -4.04 3.21
C ILE A 70 -8.38 -3.65 4.30
N THR A 71 -7.18 -4.26 4.24
CA THR A 71 -6.07 -3.88 5.08
C THR A 71 -5.07 -3.07 4.27
N LEU A 72 -4.58 -1.98 4.86
CA LEU A 72 -3.51 -1.17 4.29
C LEU A 72 -2.28 -1.24 5.18
N TRP A 73 -1.13 -1.48 4.56
CA TRP A 73 0.17 -1.41 5.20
C TRP A 73 1.25 -1.19 4.14
N ASP A 74 2.50 -1.25 4.54
CA ASP A 74 3.66 -1.19 3.64
C ASP A 74 4.60 -2.33 3.97
N VAL A 75 5.40 -2.76 2.99
CA VAL A 75 6.37 -3.83 3.20
C VAL A 75 7.45 -3.38 4.18
N ILE A 76 7.87 -2.12 4.11
CA ILE A 76 9.02 -1.61 4.84
C ILE A 76 8.63 -1.09 6.22
N TYR A 77 9.29 -1.62 7.26
CA TYR A 77 9.23 -1.09 8.62
C TYR A 77 10.14 0.12 8.80
N SER A 78 11.37 0.03 8.30
CA SER A 78 12.34 1.12 8.36
C SER A 78 13.30 1.07 7.19
N CYS A 79 13.80 2.20 6.79
CA CYS A 79 14.76 2.29 5.71
C CYS A 79 15.50 3.62 5.72
N THR A 80 16.53 3.72 4.90
CA THR A 80 17.16 4.98 4.53
C THR A 80 16.56 5.42 3.21
N ILE A 81 16.06 6.65 3.15
CA ILE A 81 15.33 7.16 1.98
C ILE A 81 15.62 8.65 1.77
N GLU A 82 15.62 9.06 0.52
CA GLU A 82 15.66 10.46 0.13
C GLU A 82 14.25 10.91 -0.31
N GLY A 83 13.59 11.72 0.53
CA GLY A 83 12.23 12.19 0.27
C GLY A 83 11.25 11.04 0.13
N SER A 84 10.56 10.98 -1.01
CA SER A 84 9.59 9.91 -1.35
C SER A 84 10.11 8.98 -2.44
N SER A 85 11.39 9.04 -2.78
CA SER A 85 11.97 8.33 -3.92
C SER A 85 12.18 6.84 -3.62
N ASP A 86 11.40 5.97 -4.24
CA ASP A 86 11.56 4.51 -4.12
C ASP A 86 12.95 4.04 -4.55
N SER A 87 13.56 4.68 -5.55
CA SER A 87 14.87 4.30 -6.05
C SER A 87 16.00 4.61 -5.06
N SER A 88 15.77 5.51 -4.10
CA SER A 88 16.74 5.87 -3.08
C SER A 88 16.71 4.94 -1.86
N ILE A 89 15.75 4.05 -1.76
CA ILE A 89 15.55 3.19 -0.58
C ILE A 89 16.71 2.24 -0.39
N GLN A 90 17.31 2.26 0.81
CA GLN A 90 18.40 1.38 1.25
C GLN A 90 18.20 0.98 2.71
N ASN A 91 18.95 -0.03 3.15
CA ASN A 91 18.95 -0.48 4.55
C ASN A 91 17.55 -0.84 5.04
N VAL A 92 16.86 -1.69 4.27
CA VAL A 92 15.47 -2.04 4.52
C VAL A 92 15.35 -3.04 5.66
N GLN A 93 14.42 -2.75 6.59
CA GLN A 93 13.87 -3.74 7.50
C GLN A 93 12.38 -3.84 7.19
N VAL A 94 11.86 -5.05 7.10
CA VAL A 94 10.47 -5.28 6.70
C VAL A 94 9.55 -5.39 7.90
N ASN A 95 8.29 -5.01 7.70
CA ASN A 95 7.24 -5.24 8.68
C ASN A 95 6.95 -6.74 8.83
N ASP A 96 6.41 -7.13 9.98
CA ASP A 96 6.04 -8.52 10.23
C ASP A 96 4.69 -8.84 9.56
N ILE A 97 4.72 -8.96 8.25
CA ILE A 97 3.53 -9.25 7.44
C ILE A 97 2.91 -10.60 7.85
N PRO A 98 3.70 -11.67 8.09
CA PRO A 98 3.12 -12.95 8.53
C PRO A 98 2.30 -12.82 9.82
N LEU A 99 2.75 -12.04 10.79
CA LEU A 99 2.02 -11.85 12.05
C LEU A 99 0.67 -11.16 11.81
N LEU A 100 0.64 -10.13 10.98
CA LEU A 100 -0.62 -9.45 10.63
C LEU A 100 -1.59 -10.43 9.98
N CYS A 101 -1.11 -11.26 9.07
CA CYS A 101 -1.94 -12.26 8.39
C CYS A 101 -2.47 -13.32 9.35
N GLN A 102 -1.70 -13.69 10.39
CA GLN A 102 -2.18 -14.62 11.42
C GLN A 102 -3.33 -14.04 12.25
N ASN A 103 -3.35 -12.71 12.42
CA ASN A 103 -4.35 -12.02 13.25
C ASN A 103 -5.55 -11.52 12.45
N SER A 104 -5.69 -11.96 11.20
CA SER A 104 -6.75 -11.52 10.30
C SER A 104 -7.17 -12.69 9.41
N ASN A 105 -8.02 -12.43 8.42
CA ASN A 105 -8.49 -13.43 7.47
C ASN A 105 -8.01 -13.14 6.05
N ILE A 106 -6.76 -12.65 5.92
CA ILE A 106 -6.21 -12.26 4.62
C ILE A 106 -6.12 -13.46 3.69
N GLN A 107 -6.72 -13.34 2.50
CA GLN A 107 -6.75 -14.38 1.47
C GLN A 107 -6.01 -13.98 0.21
N ALA A 108 -5.72 -12.70 0.02
CA ALA A 108 -4.94 -12.20 -1.11
C ALA A 108 -4.16 -10.97 -0.69
N ILE A 109 -2.96 -10.83 -1.25
CA ILE A 109 -2.05 -9.72 -0.99
C ILE A 109 -1.79 -9.01 -2.31
N PHE A 110 -1.93 -7.68 -2.31
CA PHE A 110 -1.68 -6.85 -3.49
C PHE A 110 -0.49 -5.95 -3.25
N LEU A 111 0.47 -5.96 -4.17
CA LEU A 111 1.69 -5.15 -4.07
C LEU A 111 1.60 -4.01 -5.07
N THR A 112 1.53 -2.78 -4.56
CA THR A 112 1.37 -1.59 -5.39
C THR A 112 2.73 -1.04 -5.79
N GLY A 113 3.11 -1.25 -7.04
CA GLY A 113 4.36 -0.79 -7.61
C GLY A 113 5.47 -1.83 -7.56
N LYS A 114 6.48 -1.58 -8.39
CA LYS A 114 7.61 -2.54 -8.56
C LYS A 114 8.44 -2.71 -7.30
N LYS A 115 8.68 -1.62 -6.57
CA LYS A 115 9.52 -1.67 -5.36
C LYS A 115 8.88 -2.54 -4.28
N ALA A 116 7.59 -2.35 -4.03
CA ALA A 116 6.85 -3.16 -3.07
C ALA A 116 6.89 -4.63 -3.47
N PHE A 117 6.67 -4.92 -4.75
CA PHE A 117 6.67 -6.28 -5.26
C PHE A 117 8.03 -6.95 -5.11
N GLN A 118 9.11 -6.25 -5.50
CA GLN A 118 10.48 -6.77 -5.40
C GLN A 118 10.86 -7.09 -3.95
N LEU A 119 10.51 -6.19 -3.02
CA LEU A 119 10.83 -6.37 -1.61
C LEU A 119 10.03 -7.52 -0.99
N TYR A 120 8.75 -7.62 -1.37
CA TYR A 120 7.92 -8.74 -0.93
C TYR A 120 8.51 -10.08 -1.38
N GLU A 121 8.82 -10.20 -2.67
CA GLU A 121 9.43 -11.42 -3.22
C GLU A 121 10.75 -11.77 -2.53
N LYS A 122 11.53 -10.77 -2.13
CA LYS A 122 12.84 -10.99 -1.51
C LYS A 122 12.75 -11.40 -0.04
N TYR A 123 11.82 -10.82 0.72
CA TYR A 123 11.83 -10.91 2.18
C TYR A 123 10.66 -11.65 2.79
N ILE A 124 9.56 -11.82 2.08
CA ILE A 124 8.33 -12.41 2.63
C ILE A 124 8.05 -13.74 1.94
N ASP A 125 7.81 -14.77 2.73
CA ASP A 125 7.45 -16.10 2.24
C ASP A 125 6.16 -16.55 2.95
N LEU A 126 5.04 -16.42 2.25
CA LEU A 126 3.73 -16.79 2.77
C LEU A 126 2.98 -17.61 1.74
N ASP A 127 2.20 -18.58 2.23
CA ASP A 127 1.32 -19.40 1.40
C ASP A 127 -0.03 -18.68 1.18
N ILE A 128 0.05 -17.44 0.71
CA ILE A 128 -1.10 -16.61 0.36
C ILE A 128 -0.82 -16.04 -1.03
N GLU A 129 -1.82 -16.07 -1.90
CA GLU A 129 -1.70 -15.50 -3.24
C GLU A 129 -1.29 -14.02 -3.15
N HIS A 130 -0.26 -13.63 -3.91
CA HIS A 130 0.14 -12.22 -3.98
C HIS A 130 0.19 -11.77 -5.44
N ILE A 131 -0.30 -10.56 -5.68
CA ILE A 131 -0.57 -10.03 -7.01
C ILE A 131 0.06 -8.64 -7.14
N TYR A 132 0.80 -8.43 -8.23
CA TYR A 132 1.34 -7.12 -8.56
C TYR A 132 0.24 -6.20 -9.08
N LEU A 133 0.22 -4.96 -8.60
CA LEU A 133 -0.60 -3.88 -9.15
C LEU A 133 0.30 -2.69 -9.51
N PRO A 134 -0.02 -1.97 -10.58
CA PRO A 134 0.74 -0.77 -10.93
C PRO A 134 0.60 0.31 -9.86
N SER A 135 1.65 1.10 -9.67
CA SER A 135 1.65 2.17 -8.66
C SER A 135 0.61 3.25 -8.97
N THR A 136 -0.07 3.73 -7.93
CA THR A 136 -1.00 4.87 -8.02
C THR A 136 -0.28 6.22 -7.89
N SER A 137 1.02 6.21 -7.62
CA SER A 137 1.82 7.43 -7.52
C SER A 137 1.82 8.20 -8.83
N SER A 138 1.85 9.54 -8.75
CA SER A 138 2.00 10.39 -9.92
C SER A 138 3.32 10.15 -10.66
N ALA A 139 4.32 9.56 -10.00
CA ALA A 139 5.55 9.14 -10.66
C ALA A 139 5.32 8.08 -11.73
N ASN A 140 4.22 7.31 -11.65
CA ASN A 140 3.80 6.37 -12.69
C ASN A 140 2.95 7.10 -13.73
N ALA A 141 3.55 8.07 -14.42
CA ALA A 141 2.84 8.96 -15.31
C ALA A 141 2.28 8.29 -16.57
N LYS A 142 2.78 7.11 -16.93
CA LYS A 142 2.33 6.36 -18.12
C LYS A 142 0.94 5.76 -17.95
N MET A 143 0.52 5.52 -16.69
CA MET A 143 -0.79 4.96 -16.41
C MET A 143 -1.79 6.08 -16.13
N HIS A 144 -2.88 6.09 -16.87
CA HIS A 144 -4.00 7.01 -16.62
C HIS A 144 -4.94 6.43 -15.59
N LEU A 145 -5.82 7.26 -15.01
CA LEU A 145 -6.73 6.84 -13.95
C LEU A 145 -7.61 5.65 -14.35
N ASP A 146 -8.19 5.68 -15.55
CA ASP A 146 -9.04 4.60 -16.05
C ASP A 146 -8.28 3.28 -16.21
N GLN A 147 -7.02 3.33 -16.59
CA GLN A 147 -6.15 2.15 -16.69
C GLN A 147 -5.85 1.57 -15.31
N LEU A 148 -5.60 2.44 -14.32
CA LEU A 148 -5.40 2.02 -12.94
C LEU A 148 -6.66 1.37 -12.38
N VAL A 149 -7.82 1.96 -12.59
CA VAL A 149 -9.10 1.40 -12.15
C VAL A 149 -9.30 0.00 -12.72
N GLU A 150 -9.04 -0.17 -14.01
CA GLU A 150 -9.16 -1.48 -14.66
C GLU A 150 -8.22 -2.51 -14.02
N SER A 151 -6.96 -2.12 -13.78
CA SER A 151 -5.97 -3.02 -13.15
C SER A 151 -6.36 -3.40 -11.74
N TYR A 152 -6.99 -2.50 -10.98
CA TYR A 152 -7.33 -2.71 -9.58
C TYR A 152 -8.64 -3.46 -9.37
N LYS A 153 -9.41 -3.73 -10.44
CA LYS A 153 -10.67 -4.49 -10.34
C LYS A 153 -10.49 -5.87 -9.74
N VAL A 154 -9.31 -6.46 -9.87
CA VAL A 154 -9.01 -7.77 -9.29
C VAL A 154 -9.20 -7.79 -7.78
N ILE A 155 -9.08 -6.65 -7.11
CA ILE A 155 -9.33 -6.56 -5.66
C ILE A 155 -10.76 -6.96 -5.34
N LEU A 156 -11.72 -6.54 -6.14
CA LEU A 156 -13.14 -6.86 -5.94
C LEU A 156 -13.41 -8.36 -6.00
N GLU A 157 -12.64 -9.09 -6.80
CA GLU A 157 -12.79 -10.54 -6.94
C GLU A 157 -12.37 -11.30 -5.70
N LYS A 158 -11.58 -10.68 -4.82
CA LYS A 158 -11.03 -11.30 -3.61
C LYS A 158 -11.77 -10.91 -2.33
N LEU A 159 -12.71 -10.01 -2.44
CA LEU A 159 -13.50 -9.54 -1.29
C LEU A 159 -14.74 -10.38 -1.00
#